data_7149c8d1b27cf9a07a47c31c5cba025f
#
_entry.id   7149c8d1b27cf9a07a47c31c5cba025f
#
_cell.length_a   1.000
_cell.length_b   1.000
_cell.length_c   1.000
_cell.angle_alpha   90.00
_cell.angle_beta   90.00
_cell.angle_gamma   90.00
#
_symmetry.space_group_name_H-M   'P 1'
#
loop_
_entity.id
_entity.type
_entity.pdbx_description
1 polymer ?
#
loop_
_entity_poly.entity_id
_entity_poly.type
_entity_poly.pdbx_seq_one_letter_code
_entity_poly.pdbx_strand_id
1 'polypeptide(L)'
;TFGVATLGFRYKNFKAEGSVFTGREPDENRYDFDKARFDSYSYRLSFNPTENWVLQFSQGFINSPEALEPDEDVKRTTASVLYSKKINMDKHFSGAAIWGLNDKGVDHKEHSFLLEGNYQFMKNAIYSRYEYIQKSKEELDLDNGFPGERFNVHAFTAGYNRQLISFNNIDLNVGTQLTVNGVDKDLQNLYGKTPVSFQVYLQLRPSLHKH
;
A
#
# COMPACT_ATOMS: atom_id res chain seq x y z
N THR A 1 2.28 -13.07 7.07
CA THR A 1 1.36 -14.18 6.77
C THR A 1 2.16 -15.41 6.38
N PHE A 2 1.97 -16.50 7.12
CA PHE A 2 2.63 -17.78 6.85
C PHE A 2 1.68 -18.70 6.12
N GLY A 3 1.70 -18.98 4.99
CA GLY A 3 0.80 -19.84 4.26
C GLY A 3 -0.46 -19.12 3.80
N VAL A 4 -0.63 -19.15 2.50
CA VAL A 4 -1.80 -18.64 1.79
C VAL A 4 -2.18 -19.67 0.74
N ALA A 5 -3.45 -20.03 0.68
CA ALA A 5 -4.01 -20.79 -0.42
C ALA A 5 -5.09 -19.94 -1.10
N THR A 6 -4.96 -19.73 -2.39
CA THR A 6 -5.88 -18.88 -3.18
C THR A 6 -6.44 -19.68 -4.34
N LEU A 7 -7.73 -19.59 -4.54
CA LEU A 7 -8.44 -20.08 -5.72
C LEU A 7 -9.11 -18.92 -6.43
N GLY A 8 -8.98 -18.86 -7.75
CA GLY A 8 -9.58 -17.79 -8.55
C GLY A 8 -10.24 -18.32 -9.81
N PHE A 9 -11.32 -17.66 -10.19
CA PHE A 9 -12.03 -17.88 -11.43
C PHE A 9 -12.10 -16.59 -12.24
N ARG A 10 -11.78 -16.67 -13.52
CA ARG A 10 -11.86 -15.54 -14.45
C ARG A 10 -12.82 -15.85 -15.59
N TYR A 11 -13.74 -14.91 -15.82
CA TYR A 11 -14.64 -14.94 -16.97
C TYR A 11 -14.66 -13.56 -17.64
N LYS A 12 -14.20 -13.51 -18.89
CA LYS A 12 -14.05 -12.25 -19.66
C LYS A 12 -13.28 -11.20 -18.83
N ASN A 13 -13.96 -10.10 -18.51
CA ASN A 13 -13.40 -8.94 -17.81
C ASN A 13 -13.56 -9.04 -16.28
N PHE A 14 -14.17 -10.11 -15.77
CA PHE A 14 -14.38 -10.32 -14.35
C PHE A 14 -13.44 -11.40 -13.81
N LYS A 15 -12.95 -11.19 -12.60
CA LYS A 15 -12.19 -12.18 -11.83
C LYS A 15 -12.71 -12.19 -10.39
N ALA A 16 -12.98 -13.39 -9.87
CA ALA A 16 -13.31 -13.61 -8.47
C ALA A 16 -12.27 -14.52 -7.86
N GLU A 17 -11.81 -14.18 -6.67
CA GLU A 17 -10.79 -14.94 -5.93
C GLU A 17 -11.24 -15.12 -4.49
N GLY A 18 -10.92 -16.29 -3.93
CA GLY A 18 -11.05 -16.58 -2.51
C GLY A 18 -9.73 -17.09 -1.96
N SER A 19 -9.37 -16.69 -0.76
CA SER A 19 -8.13 -17.09 -0.11
C SER A 19 -8.42 -17.52 1.33
N VAL A 20 -7.68 -18.52 1.79
CA VAL A 20 -7.53 -18.85 3.21
C VAL A 20 -6.08 -18.67 3.59
N PHE A 21 -5.82 -18.13 4.78
CA PHE A 21 -4.47 -17.80 5.19
C PHE A 21 -4.35 -17.74 6.71
N THR A 22 -3.12 -17.70 7.20
CA THR A 22 -2.82 -17.44 8.61
C THR A 22 -2.99 -15.95 8.88
N GLY A 23 -3.91 -15.58 9.78
CA GLY A 23 -4.19 -14.19 10.16
C GLY A 23 -3.11 -13.60 11.05
N ARG A 24 -2.58 -14.40 11.96
CA ARG A 24 -1.61 -13.95 12.95
C ARG A 24 -0.31 -13.46 12.32
N GLU A 25 0.23 -12.38 12.84
CA GLU A 25 1.56 -11.89 12.49
C GLU A 25 2.66 -12.81 13.02
N PRO A 26 3.85 -12.86 12.35
CA PRO A 26 5.02 -13.56 12.87
C PRO A 26 5.36 -13.08 14.28
N ASP A 27 5.83 -13.99 15.15
CA ASP A 27 6.42 -13.58 16.40
C ASP A 27 7.81 -12.93 16.21
N GLU A 28 8.41 -12.43 17.28
CA GLU A 28 9.71 -11.77 17.24
C GLU A 28 10.89 -12.72 17.04
N ASN A 29 10.66 -14.04 17.11
CA ASN A 29 11.70 -15.03 16.96
C ASN A 29 12.02 -15.27 15.47
N ARG A 30 13.08 -14.66 14.98
CA ARG A 30 13.49 -14.69 13.56
C ARG A 30 14.13 -16.02 13.11
N TYR A 31 14.34 -16.95 14.02
CA TYR A 31 15.12 -18.19 13.77
C TYR A 31 14.27 -19.44 13.72
N ASP A 32 12.97 -19.35 13.92
CA ASP A 32 12.06 -20.47 13.77
C ASP A 32 10.99 -20.23 12.70
N PHE A 33 10.18 -21.26 12.44
CA PHE A 33 9.05 -21.19 11.53
C PHE A 33 7.77 -21.30 12.33
N ASP A 34 6.99 -20.24 12.33
CA ASP A 34 5.65 -20.29 12.88
C ASP A 34 4.76 -21.30 12.15
N LYS A 35 3.95 -21.98 12.92
CA LYS A 35 2.99 -22.94 12.36
C LYS A 35 1.86 -22.21 11.65
N ALA A 36 1.70 -22.49 10.37
CA ALA A 36 0.57 -21.99 9.60
C ALA A 36 -0.76 -22.49 10.17
N ARG A 37 -1.68 -21.56 10.45
CA ARG A 37 -3.07 -21.83 10.79
C ARG A 37 -3.94 -21.16 9.75
N PHE A 38 -4.76 -21.90 9.03
CA PHE A 38 -5.68 -21.31 8.05
C PHE A 38 -6.98 -20.90 8.75
N ASP A 39 -6.90 -19.88 9.59
CA ASP A 39 -7.96 -19.33 10.45
C ASP A 39 -8.59 -18.05 9.90
N SER A 40 -8.03 -17.53 8.84
CA SER A 40 -8.46 -16.27 8.21
C SER A 40 -8.78 -16.50 6.75
N TYR A 41 -9.68 -15.67 6.21
CA TYR A 41 -10.11 -15.80 4.82
C TYR A 41 -10.38 -14.43 4.19
N SER A 42 -10.31 -14.38 2.87
CA SER A 42 -10.65 -13.19 2.10
C SER A 42 -11.27 -13.53 0.76
N TYR A 43 -11.99 -12.57 0.21
CA TYR A 43 -12.44 -12.61 -1.17
C TYR A 43 -12.12 -11.31 -1.88
N ARG A 44 -11.95 -11.42 -3.20
CA ARG A 44 -11.63 -10.30 -4.09
C ARG A 44 -12.43 -10.42 -5.37
N LEU A 45 -13.01 -9.31 -5.78
CA LEU A 45 -13.65 -9.14 -7.07
C LEU A 45 -12.87 -8.11 -7.88
N SER A 46 -12.54 -8.44 -9.12
CA SER A 46 -11.87 -7.53 -10.04
C SER A 46 -12.66 -7.42 -11.33
N PHE A 47 -12.72 -6.21 -11.89
CA PHE A 47 -13.37 -5.91 -13.14
C PHE A 47 -12.46 -5.04 -14.02
N ASN A 48 -12.22 -5.47 -15.23
CA ASN A 48 -11.42 -4.76 -16.23
C ASN A 48 -12.33 -4.26 -17.34
N PRO A 49 -12.98 -3.07 -17.19
CA PRO A 49 -13.90 -2.54 -18.25
C PRO A 49 -13.21 -2.35 -19.58
N THR A 50 -11.93 -1.99 -19.56
CA THR A 50 -11.06 -1.90 -20.73
C THR A 50 -9.67 -2.41 -20.39
N GLU A 51 -8.77 -2.46 -21.37
CA GLU A 51 -7.36 -2.83 -21.17
C GLU A 51 -6.59 -1.85 -20.27
N ASN A 52 -7.10 -0.62 -20.09
CA ASN A 52 -6.45 0.44 -19.34
C ASN A 52 -6.94 0.55 -17.89
N TRP A 53 -8.10 -0.01 -17.55
CA TRP A 53 -8.73 0.14 -16.25
C TRP A 53 -8.85 -1.17 -15.51
N VAL A 54 -8.56 -1.12 -14.20
CA VAL A 54 -8.86 -2.19 -13.26
C VAL A 54 -9.62 -1.60 -12.08
N LEU A 55 -10.79 -2.15 -11.81
CA LEU A 55 -11.57 -1.89 -10.61
C LEU A 55 -11.48 -3.11 -9.71
N GLN A 56 -11.27 -2.92 -8.43
CA GLN A 56 -11.15 -4.00 -7.48
C GLN A 56 -11.86 -3.68 -6.18
N PHE A 57 -12.52 -4.69 -5.63
CA PHE A 57 -13.06 -4.69 -4.28
C PHE A 57 -12.59 -5.96 -3.57
N SER A 58 -12.14 -5.85 -2.32
CA SER A 58 -11.83 -7.03 -1.51
C SER A 58 -12.25 -6.84 -0.06
N GLN A 59 -12.52 -7.97 0.60
CA GLN A 59 -12.75 -8.01 2.03
C GLN A 59 -12.05 -9.21 2.62
N GLY A 60 -11.35 -9.00 3.73
CA GLY A 60 -10.66 -10.02 4.50
C GLY A 60 -11.17 -10.04 5.93
N PHE A 61 -11.26 -11.24 6.48
CA PHE A 61 -11.57 -11.51 7.87
C PHE A 61 -10.33 -12.16 8.48
N ILE A 62 -9.69 -11.42 9.36
CA ILE A 62 -8.38 -11.74 9.93
C ILE A 62 -8.60 -12.05 11.40
N ASN A 63 -8.35 -13.29 11.77
CA ASN A 63 -8.50 -13.75 13.13
C ASN A 63 -7.24 -13.42 13.91
N SER A 64 -7.38 -12.71 15.04
CA SER A 64 -6.33 -12.41 16.00
C SER A 64 -4.97 -12.07 15.33
N PRO A 65 -4.86 -10.96 14.56
CA PRO A 65 -3.63 -10.64 13.84
C PRO A 65 -2.46 -10.33 14.79
N GLU A 66 -2.73 -9.71 15.92
CA GLU A 66 -1.72 -9.28 16.88
C GLU A 66 -1.63 -10.23 18.07
N ALA A 67 -0.40 -10.59 18.47
CA ALA A 67 -0.16 -11.52 19.56
C ALA A 67 -0.56 -10.93 20.93
N LEU A 68 -0.49 -9.61 21.06
CA LEU A 68 -0.82 -8.88 22.30
C LEU A 68 -2.34 -8.69 22.47
N GLU A 69 -3.10 -8.80 21.37
CA GLU A 69 -4.57 -8.63 21.35
C GLU A 69 -5.24 -9.90 20.78
N PRO A 70 -5.16 -11.04 21.47
CA PRO A 70 -5.57 -12.34 20.93
C PRO A 70 -7.09 -12.46 20.69
N ASP A 71 -7.89 -11.61 21.29
CA ASP A 71 -9.35 -11.59 21.16
C ASP A 71 -9.86 -10.57 20.12
N GLU A 72 -8.96 -9.83 19.47
CA GLU A 72 -9.32 -8.87 18.43
C GLU A 72 -9.26 -9.49 17.02
N ASP A 73 -10.39 -9.48 16.34
CA ASP A 73 -10.49 -9.81 14.93
C ASP A 73 -10.56 -8.54 14.09
N VAL A 74 -9.94 -8.57 12.91
CA VAL A 74 -9.96 -7.43 12.00
C VAL A 74 -10.72 -7.76 10.72
N LYS A 75 -11.74 -6.97 10.41
CA LYS A 75 -12.38 -6.97 9.11
C LYS A 75 -11.77 -5.87 8.25
N ARG A 76 -10.98 -6.27 7.24
CA ARG A 76 -10.32 -5.34 6.32
C ARG A 76 -11.07 -5.26 5.01
N THR A 77 -11.51 -4.07 4.64
CA THR A 77 -12.19 -3.82 3.36
C THR A 77 -11.32 -2.90 2.51
N THR A 78 -11.17 -3.21 1.22
CA THR A 78 -10.45 -2.33 0.29
C THR A 78 -11.22 -2.16 -1.02
N ALA A 79 -11.15 -0.96 -1.58
CA ALA A 79 -11.60 -0.69 -2.94
C ALA A 79 -10.52 0.08 -3.67
N SER A 80 -10.29 -0.24 -4.95
CA SER A 80 -9.27 0.43 -5.74
C SER A 80 -9.68 0.59 -7.20
N VAL A 81 -9.14 1.66 -7.78
CA VAL A 81 -9.22 1.96 -9.20
C VAL A 81 -7.80 2.16 -9.70
N LEU A 82 -7.40 1.37 -10.69
CA LEU A 82 -6.11 1.48 -11.33
C LEU A 82 -6.31 1.89 -12.79
N TYR A 83 -5.45 2.76 -13.26
CA TYR A 83 -5.40 3.18 -14.66
C TYR A 83 -3.98 3.09 -15.19
N SER A 84 -3.81 2.55 -16.38
CA SER A 84 -2.51 2.45 -17.05
C SER A 84 -2.67 2.58 -18.54
N LYS A 85 -1.96 3.54 -19.15
CA LYS A 85 -2.05 3.79 -20.59
C LYS A 85 -0.69 4.08 -21.21
N LYS A 86 -0.34 3.28 -22.19
CA LYS A 86 0.75 3.59 -23.13
C LYS A 86 0.24 4.65 -24.12
N ILE A 87 0.76 5.87 -24.05
CA ILE A 87 0.35 6.98 -24.90
C ILE A 87 1.04 6.84 -26.28
N ASN A 88 2.33 6.53 -26.26
CA ASN A 88 3.13 6.20 -27.45
C ASN A 88 4.38 5.39 -27.00
N MET A 89 5.36 5.19 -27.92
CA MET A 89 6.56 4.39 -27.63
C MET A 89 7.38 4.91 -26.46
N ASP A 90 7.35 6.22 -26.22
CA ASP A 90 8.19 6.88 -25.21
C ASP A 90 7.41 7.48 -24.04
N LYS A 91 6.08 7.33 -24.04
CA LYS A 91 5.22 7.96 -23.00
C LYS A 91 4.22 6.97 -22.44
N HIS A 92 4.21 6.88 -21.12
CA HIS A 92 3.29 6.04 -20.37
C HIS A 92 2.77 6.80 -19.15
N PHE A 93 1.49 6.67 -18.88
CA PHE A 93 0.86 7.17 -17.67
C PHE A 93 0.26 6.01 -16.88
N SER A 94 0.47 6.00 -15.56
CA SER A 94 -0.23 5.12 -14.64
C SER A 94 -0.67 5.89 -13.41
N GLY A 95 -1.80 5.48 -12.84
CA GLY A 95 -2.32 6.05 -11.62
C GLY A 95 -3.14 5.03 -10.85
N ALA A 96 -3.28 5.27 -9.55
CA ALA A 96 -4.07 4.47 -8.65
C ALA A 96 -4.81 5.36 -7.65
N ALA A 97 -6.05 4.98 -7.32
CA ALA A 97 -6.80 5.49 -6.19
C ALA A 97 -7.24 4.29 -5.37
N ILE A 98 -6.91 4.27 -4.08
CA ILE A 98 -7.15 3.14 -3.19
C ILE A 98 -7.77 3.67 -1.89
N TRP A 99 -8.83 3.00 -1.43
CA TRP A 99 -9.41 3.18 -0.13
C TRP A 99 -9.29 1.88 0.66
N GLY A 100 -8.96 2.00 1.94
CA GLY A 100 -8.92 0.91 2.90
C GLY A 100 -9.68 1.24 4.17
N LEU A 101 -10.24 0.23 4.79
CA LEU A 101 -10.89 0.28 6.09
C LEU A 101 -10.49 -0.93 6.89
N ASN A 102 -9.89 -0.71 8.06
CA ASN A 102 -9.77 -1.69 9.13
C ASN A 102 -10.91 -1.47 10.12
N ASP A 103 -11.71 -2.51 10.37
CA ASP A 103 -12.80 -2.50 11.34
C ASP A 103 -12.49 -3.56 12.40
N LYS A 104 -12.11 -3.10 13.59
CA LYS A 104 -11.77 -3.89 14.78
C LYS A 104 -12.96 -3.98 15.76
N GLY A 105 -14.15 -3.51 15.36
CA GLY A 105 -15.37 -3.54 16.18
C GLY A 105 -15.92 -2.15 16.48
N VAL A 106 -16.71 -2.04 17.56
CA VAL A 106 -17.42 -0.80 17.91
C VAL A 106 -16.39 0.30 18.23
N ASP A 107 -16.49 1.42 17.50
CA ASP A 107 -15.64 2.62 17.62
C ASP A 107 -14.16 2.46 17.20
N HIS A 108 -13.74 1.28 16.73
CA HIS A 108 -12.37 1.01 16.27
C HIS A 108 -12.32 0.82 14.75
N LYS A 109 -12.58 1.93 14.01
CA LYS A 109 -12.52 1.96 12.54
C LYS A 109 -11.44 2.92 12.07
N GLU A 110 -10.55 2.43 11.20
CA GLU A 110 -9.44 3.19 10.66
C GLU A 110 -9.51 3.23 9.14
N HIS A 111 -9.64 4.44 8.61
CA HIS A 111 -9.66 4.67 7.17
C HIS A 111 -8.27 5.01 6.64
N SER A 112 -8.02 4.56 5.43
CA SER A 112 -6.84 4.96 4.66
C SER A 112 -7.23 5.29 3.23
N PHE A 113 -6.55 6.29 2.65
CA PHE A 113 -6.68 6.67 1.25
C PHE A 113 -5.30 6.86 0.64
N LEU A 114 -5.14 6.37 -0.57
CA LEU A 114 -3.94 6.57 -1.37
C LEU A 114 -4.35 7.02 -2.76
N LEU A 115 -3.72 8.08 -3.25
CA LEU A 115 -3.80 8.54 -4.62
C LEU A 115 -2.38 8.68 -5.16
N GLU A 116 -2.06 7.97 -6.24
CA GLU A 116 -0.75 8.07 -6.86
C GLU A 116 -0.83 8.18 -8.37
N GLY A 117 0.17 8.83 -8.94
CA GLY A 117 0.32 8.96 -10.37
C GLY A 117 1.80 8.94 -10.78
N ASN A 118 2.05 8.34 -11.93
CA ASN A 118 3.38 8.29 -12.53
C ASN A 118 3.27 8.59 -14.03
N TYR A 119 4.04 9.54 -14.49
CA TYR A 119 4.17 9.87 -15.90
C TYR A 119 5.60 9.65 -16.35
N GLN A 120 5.76 8.66 -17.19
CA GLN A 120 7.04 8.33 -17.81
C GLN A 120 7.11 8.92 -19.22
N PHE A 121 8.23 9.55 -19.56
CA PHE A 121 8.50 10.12 -20.87
C PHE A 121 9.98 9.97 -21.23
N MET A 122 10.26 9.37 -22.36
CA MET A 122 11.63 9.04 -22.80
C MET A 122 12.41 8.30 -21.67
N LYS A 123 13.46 8.91 -21.14
CA LYS A 123 14.31 8.38 -20.07
C LYS A 123 13.94 8.93 -18.67
N ASN A 124 12.83 9.61 -18.56
CA ASN A 124 12.43 10.32 -17.33
C ASN A 124 11.10 9.79 -16.81
N ALA A 125 10.89 9.92 -15.50
CA ALA A 125 9.60 9.73 -14.86
C ALA A 125 9.39 10.79 -13.80
N ILE A 126 8.18 11.35 -13.75
CA ILE A 126 7.69 12.19 -12.66
C ILE A 126 6.60 11.40 -11.96
N TYR A 127 6.63 11.36 -10.65
CA TYR A 127 5.60 10.70 -9.87
C TYR A 127 5.18 11.52 -8.66
N SER A 128 3.96 11.29 -8.23
CA SER A 128 3.46 11.87 -6.99
C SER A 128 2.57 10.85 -6.28
N ARG A 129 2.48 10.98 -4.94
CA ARG A 129 1.65 10.16 -4.08
C ARG A 129 1.11 11.02 -2.95
N TYR A 130 -0.18 10.90 -2.70
CA TYR A 130 -0.83 11.42 -1.52
C TYR A 130 -1.38 10.25 -0.72
N GLU A 131 -1.11 10.25 0.58
CA GLU A 131 -1.57 9.26 1.53
C GLU A 131 -2.29 9.97 2.68
N TYR A 132 -3.42 9.42 3.06
CA TYR A 132 -4.13 9.73 4.28
C TYR A 132 -4.31 8.44 5.06
N ILE A 133 -3.93 8.42 6.32
CA ILE A 133 -4.00 7.25 7.19
C ILE A 133 -4.51 7.70 8.55
N GLN A 134 -5.48 6.98 9.09
CA GLN A 134 -5.83 7.03 10.50
C GLN A 134 -5.00 5.99 11.24
N LYS A 135 -4.40 6.40 12.35
CA LYS A 135 -3.59 5.56 13.22
C LYS A 135 -4.12 5.61 14.63
N SER A 136 -4.23 4.45 15.27
CA SER A 136 -4.55 4.38 16.68
C SER A 136 -3.37 4.82 17.56
N LYS A 137 -3.66 5.08 18.81
CA LYS A 137 -2.69 5.41 19.83
C LYS A 137 -1.68 4.28 20.04
N GLU A 138 -2.15 3.03 20.02
CA GLU A 138 -1.35 1.82 20.16
C GLU A 138 -0.38 1.65 19.00
N GLU A 139 -0.83 1.83 17.76
CA GLU A 139 0.02 1.73 16.57
C GLU A 139 1.12 2.81 16.51
N LEU A 140 0.94 3.93 17.24
CA LEU A 140 1.92 5.01 17.35
C LEU A 140 2.79 4.88 18.60
N ASP A 141 2.60 3.83 19.41
CA ASP A 141 3.30 3.58 20.68
C ASP A 141 3.27 4.80 21.61
N LEU A 142 2.07 5.40 21.75
CA LEU A 142 1.86 6.57 22.59
C LEU A 142 1.40 6.16 23.98
N ASP A 143 1.87 6.90 25.00
CA ASP A 143 1.51 6.67 26.40
C ASP A 143 -0.01 6.76 26.62
N ASN A 144 -0.54 5.99 27.58
CA ASN A 144 -1.97 6.01 27.96
C ASN A 144 -2.49 7.39 28.41
N GLY A 145 -1.61 8.29 28.83
CA GLY A 145 -1.93 9.68 29.16
C GLY A 145 -2.00 10.62 27.96
N PHE A 146 -1.66 10.15 26.75
CA PHE A 146 -1.70 10.99 25.55
C PHE A 146 -3.15 11.28 25.15
N PRO A 147 -3.51 12.53 24.82
CA PRO A 147 -4.86 12.88 24.43
C PRO A 147 -5.20 12.31 23.04
N GLY A 148 -6.42 11.78 22.89
CA GLY A 148 -6.91 11.20 21.64
C GLY A 148 -6.63 9.70 21.51
N GLU A 149 -7.51 9.02 20.79
CA GLU A 149 -7.45 7.58 20.51
C GLU A 149 -7.05 7.28 19.06
N ARG A 150 -7.29 8.23 18.15
CA ARG A 150 -6.98 8.12 16.72
C ARG A 150 -6.46 9.43 16.17
N PHE A 151 -5.47 9.32 15.30
CA PHE A 151 -4.75 10.46 14.72
C PHE A 151 -4.75 10.38 13.21
N ASN A 152 -4.93 11.53 12.58
CA ASN A 152 -4.88 11.65 11.13
C ASN A 152 -3.48 12.04 10.69
N VAL A 153 -2.93 11.25 9.79
CA VAL A 153 -1.62 11.50 9.19
C VAL A 153 -1.80 11.65 7.69
N HIS A 154 -1.26 12.73 7.16
CA HIS A 154 -1.23 13.01 5.73
C HIS A 154 0.22 12.99 5.26
N ALA A 155 0.48 12.41 4.09
CA ALA A 155 1.77 12.48 3.45
C ALA A 155 1.60 12.83 1.97
N PHE A 156 2.34 13.81 1.49
CA PHE A 156 2.43 14.13 0.08
C PHE A 156 3.87 13.96 -0.38
N THR A 157 4.09 13.06 -1.32
CA THR A 157 5.39 12.78 -1.93
C THR A 157 5.36 13.19 -3.40
N ALA A 158 6.38 13.90 -3.84
CA ALA A 158 6.66 14.15 -5.25
C ALA A 158 8.11 13.75 -5.57
N GLY A 159 8.31 13.13 -6.71
CA GLY A 159 9.63 12.65 -7.09
C GLY A 159 9.87 12.67 -8.59
N TYR A 160 11.15 12.55 -8.90
CA TYR A 160 11.66 12.48 -10.26
C TYR A 160 12.68 11.37 -10.36
N ASN A 161 12.63 10.61 -11.44
CA ASN A 161 13.55 9.52 -11.74
C ASN A 161 14.06 9.66 -13.17
N ARG A 162 15.36 9.41 -13.38
CA ARG A 162 15.99 9.46 -14.68
C ARG A 162 16.88 8.25 -14.93
N GLN A 163 16.68 7.59 -16.06
CA GLN A 163 17.57 6.57 -16.56
C GLN A 163 18.88 7.21 -17.06
N LEU A 164 19.99 6.83 -16.44
CA LEU A 164 21.33 7.31 -16.79
C LEU A 164 21.99 6.44 -17.85
N ILE A 165 22.04 5.14 -17.61
CA ILE A 165 22.76 4.17 -18.43
C ILE A 165 21.88 2.93 -18.61
N SER A 166 21.95 2.34 -19.82
CA SER A 166 21.40 1.02 -20.10
C SER A 166 22.57 0.13 -20.58
N PHE A 167 22.79 -0.96 -19.89
CA PHE A 167 23.85 -1.90 -20.19
C PHE A 167 23.39 -3.35 -19.97
N ASN A 168 23.61 -4.21 -20.96
CA ASN A 168 23.29 -5.65 -20.90
C ASN A 168 21.89 -5.97 -20.33
N ASN A 169 20.85 -5.29 -20.81
CA ASN A 169 19.47 -5.42 -20.34
C ASN A 169 19.23 -4.98 -18.87
N ILE A 170 20.11 -4.17 -18.32
CA ILE A 170 19.95 -3.54 -17.01
C ILE A 170 19.98 -2.02 -17.20
N ASP A 171 18.99 -1.34 -16.62
CA ASP A 171 18.93 0.12 -16.56
C ASP A 171 19.38 0.61 -15.18
N LEU A 172 20.33 1.52 -15.17
CA LEU A 172 20.69 2.30 -13.98
C LEU A 172 19.91 3.62 -14.00
N ASN A 173 19.18 3.87 -12.95
CA ASN A 173 18.44 5.11 -12.77
C ASN A 173 18.91 5.84 -11.51
N VAL A 174 18.80 7.17 -11.53
CA VAL A 174 18.89 8.03 -10.35
C VAL A 174 17.55 8.70 -10.13
N GLY A 175 17.15 8.78 -8.88
CA GLY A 175 15.90 9.45 -8.52
C GLY A 175 16.05 10.29 -7.26
N THR A 176 15.15 11.26 -7.13
CA THR A 176 14.98 12.10 -5.95
C THR A 176 13.52 12.19 -5.59
N GLN A 177 13.22 12.31 -4.31
CA GLN A 177 11.86 12.60 -3.84
C GLN A 177 11.87 13.48 -2.61
N LEU A 178 10.81 14.23 -2.48
CA LEU A 178 10.49 15.06 -1.32
C LEU A 178 9.14 14.59 -0.78
N THR A 179 9.06 14.37 0.52
CA THR A 179 7.82 14.07 1.23
C THR A 179 7.55 15.15 2.27
N VAL A 180 6.33 15.66 2.27
CA VAL A 180 5.82 16.61 3.26
C VAL A 180 4.68 15.95 4.01
N ASN A 181 4.79 15.92 5.35
CA ASN A 181 3.78 15.31 6.19
C ASN A 181 2.96 16.37 6.93
N GLY A 182 1.66 16.08 7.09
CA GLY A 182 0.75 16.79 7.98
C GLY A 182 0.28 15.83 9.07
N VAL A 183 0.36 16.26 10.32
CA VAL A 183 -0.06 15.46 11.47
C VAL A 183 -1.06 16.23 12.33
N ASP A 184 -1.90 15.51 13.06
CA ASP A 184 -2.82 16.13 14.02
C ASP A 184 -2.09 17.00 15.05
N LYS A 185 -2.79 17.99 15.56
CA LYS A 185 -2.20 18.99 16.47
C LYS A 185 -1.53 18.35 17.68
N ASP A 186 -2.11 17.29 18.22
CA ASP A 186 -1.59 16.61 19.40
C ASP A 186 -0.25 15.91 19.12
N LEU A 187 -0.01 15.45 17.90
CA LEU A 187 1.24 14.85 17.46
C LEU A 187 2.34 15.88 17.13
N GLN A 188 1.98 17.17 16.95
CA GLN A 188 2.93 18.19 16.51
C GLN A 188 4.08 18.45 17.51
N ASN A 189 3.85 18.19 18.79
CA ASN A 189 4.90 18.32 19.80
C ASN A 189 5.98 17.23 19.67
N LEU A 190 5.63 16.06 19.14
CA LEU A 190 6.55 14.93 18.94
C LEU A 190 7.24 14.98 17.59
N TYR A 191 6.48 15.27 16.53
CA TYR A 191 6.93 15.16 15.13
C TYR A 191 7.16 16.51 14.44
N GLY A 192 6.77 17.62 15.07
CA GLY A 192 6.76 18.94 14.42
C GLY A 192 5.48 19.19 13.63
N LYS A 193 5.26 20.47 13.24
CA LYS A 193 4.05 20.87 12.50
C LYS A 193 3.96 20.30 11.09
N THR A 194 5.11 20.22 10.42
CA THR A 194 5.19 19.81 9.01
C THR A 194 6.51 19.06 8.81
N PRO A 195 6.59 17.78 9.21
CA PRO A 195 7.79 16.99 8.98
C PRO A 195 8.08 16.86 7.48
N VAL A 196 9.32 17.09 7.08
CA VAL A 196 9.77 17.01 5.68
C VAL A 196 10.92 16.02 5.59
N SER A 197 10.88 15.16 4.59
CA SER A 197 11.97 14.24 4.26
C SER A 197 12.37 14.36 2.80
N PHE A 198 13.67 14.22 2.55
CA PHE A 198 14.25 14.22 1.22
C PHE A 198 15.07 12.94 1.02
N GLN A 199 14.94 12.35 -0.16
CA GLN A 199 15.66 11.13 -0.50
C GLN A 199 16.28 11.26 -1.90
N VAL A 200 17.51 10.74 -2.03
CA VAL A 200 18.16 10.46 -3.31
C VAL A 200 18.44 8.95 -3.35
N TYR A 201 18.18 8.33 -4.48
CA TYR A 201 18.36 6.87 -4.62
C TYR A 201 18.90 6.49 -5.98
N LEU A 202 19.56 5.35 -6.02
CA LEU A 202 19.93 4.63 -7.23
C LEU A 202 19.05 3.41 -7.38
N GLN A 203 18.62 3.14 -8.60
CA GLN A 203 17.75 1.99 -8.90
C GLN A 203 18.35 1.21 -10.08
N LEU A 204 18.56 -0.08 -9.86
CA LEU A 204 18.85 -1.03 -10.93
C LEU A 204 17.58 -1.80 -11.28
N ARG A 205 17.22 -1.86 -12.53
CA ARG A 205 16.06 -2.63 -13.01
C ARG A 205 16.38 -3.32 -14.33
N PRO A 206 15.70 -4.44 -14.65
CA PRO A 206 15.76 -4.99 -16.00
C PRO A 206 15.29 -3.96 -17.03
N SER A 207 16.00 -3.85 -18.15
CA SER A 207 15.58 -2.98 -19.26
C SER A 207 14.28 -3.49 -19.85
N LEU A 208 13.34 -2.60 -20.11
CA LEU A 208 12.15 -2.92 -20.88
C LEU A 208 12.56 -3.19 -22.33
N HIS A 209 12.45 -4.43 -22.79
CA HIS A 209 12.66 -4.74 -24.20
C HIS A 209 11.62 -3.98 -25.02
N LYS A 210 12.09 -3.11 -25.89
CA LYS A 210 11.24 -2.50 -26.93
C LYS A 210 11.03 -3.55 -28.01
N HIS A 211 9.88 -4.24 -27.98
CA HIS A 211 9.37 -5.04 -29.09
C HIS A 211 8.60 -4.16 -30.05
#